data_cd3266e1b04d969e14f35d6d75a51f67
#
_entry.id   cd3266e1b04d969e14f35d6d75a51f67
#
_cell.length_a   1.000
_cell.length_b   1.000
_cell.length_c   1.000
_cell.angle_alpha   90.00
_cell.angle_beta   90.00
_cell.angle_gamma   90.00
#
_symmetry.space_group_name_H-M   'P 1'
#
loop_
_entity.id
_entity.type
_entity.pdbx_description
1 polymer ?
#
loop_
_entity_poly.entity_id
_entity_poly.type
_entity_poly.pdbx_seq_one_letter_code
_entity_poly.pdbx_strand_id
1 'polypeptide(L)'
;MTAPAVVKPPDRPPRQAKISYGGQAVLEGVMMRGRTWMAVAVRAPDKSIVVTSQPLPMRLYGGIVQKIPLVRGMTMLWDALGLGMKALMFSADIQMADQTEEEVKPAADAKPSVVASLSKPLAWTTVAVAMIFGVGVFFVTPLAIVGFAEQFVPANSLWSNLAEGLIRLVLLVGYVALIGLMPDVKRVYAYHGAEHMTIHALEHNDPLDPAHVSQYPPAHPRCGTAFLLEVVAISVVLFALLGTPDLWIRILSRVLLIPVIAGIAYELLRLGGKYPDSPFMKVIVAPGLLLQALTTRYPDESQMEVAIASMEELLKREGESPQPLVASTAA
;
A
#
# COMPACT_ATOMS: atom_id res chain seq x y z
N MET A 1 9.90 26.72 0.04
CA MET A 1 8.99 26.07 -0.89
C MET A 1 7.59 26.16 -0.28
N THR A 2 6.75 27.04 -0.79
CA THR A 2 5.35 27.21 -0.38
C THR A 2 4.60 25.96 -0.76
N ALA A 3 3.86 25.37 0.18
CA ALA A 3 2.94 24.28 -0.11
C ALA A 3 2.00 24.73 -1.25
N PRO A 4 1.80 23.91 -2.31
CA PRO A 4 0.83 24.24 -3.33
C PRO A 4 -0.55 24.43 -2.67
N ALA A 5 -1.32 25.41 -3.15
CA ALA A 5 -2.67 25.65 -2.67
C ALA A 5 -3.44 24.32 -2.71
N VAL A 6 -4.15 24.01 -1.63
CA VAL A 6 -5.05 22.84 -1.58
C VAL A 6 -6.08 23.03 -2.69
N VAL A 7 -5.88 22.35 -3.80
CA VAL A 7 -6.84 22.38 -4.91
C VAL A 7 -8.06 21.58 -4.44
N LYS A 8 -9.18 22.26 -4.33
CA LYS A 8 -10.46 21.60 -4.03
C LYS A 8 -10.77 20.65 -5.19
N PRO A 9 -11.00 19.35 -4.93
CA PRO A 9 -11.38 18.42 -5.99
C PRO A 9 -12.63 18.95 -6.72
N PRO A 10 -12.75 18.69 -8.02
CA PRO A 10 -13.93 19.13 -8.78
C PRO A 10 -15.21 18.62 -8.12
N ASP A 11 -16.24 19.50 -8.03
CA ASP A 11 -17.54 19.24 -7.37
C ASP A 11 -18.41 18.17 -8.08
N ARG A 12 -17.78 17.17 -8.69
CA ARG A 12 -18.46 16.05 -9.33
C ARG A 12 -18.51 14.88 -8.38
N PRO A 13 -19.69 14.26 -8.16
CA PRO A 13 -19.76 13.05 -7.36
C PRO A 13 -18.89 11.95 -8.02
N PRO A 14 -18.09 11.22 -7.25
CA PRO A 14 -17.33 10.11 -7.79
C PRO A 14 -18.29 9.10 -8.42
N ARG A 15 -17.91 8.55 -9.57
CA ARG A 15 -18.62 7.42 -10.16
C ARG A 15 -18.65 6.31 -9.12
N GLN A 16 -19.82 5.70 -8.90
CA GLN A 16 -19.87 4.40 -8.23
C GLN A 16 -19.18 3.39 -9.17
N ALA A 17 -17.86 3.36 -9.11
CA ALA A 17 -17.07 2.46 -9.91
C ALA A 17 -17.45 1.04 -9.51
N LYS A 18 -17.95 0.24 -10.47
CA LYS A 18 -18.22 -1.19 -10.28
C LYS A 18 -16.96 -1.96 -9.90
N ILE A 19 -15.80 -1.39 -10.11
CA ILE A 19 -14.48 -1.96 -9.88
C ILE A 19 -13.69 -1.00 -9.00
N SER A 20 -13.15 -1.53 -7.90
CA SER A 20 -12.20 -0.78 -7.07
C SER A 20 -10.79 -1.04 -7.60
N TYR A 21 -10.15 0.01 -8.10
CA TYR A 21 -8.74 -0.01 -8.46
C TYR A 21 -7.90 0.31 -7.22
N GLY A 22 -6.71 -0.22 -7.17
CA GLY A 22 -5.71 0.07 -6.15
C GLY A 22 -4.32 -0.11 -6.73
N GLY A 23 -3.30 0.25 -6.00
CA GLY A 23 -1.94 0.09 -6.47
C GLY A 23 -0.91 0.09 -5.36
N GLN A 24 0.33 0.22 -5.77
CA GLN A 24 1.48 0.30 -4.90
C GLN A 24 2.60 1.03 -5.62
N ALA A 25 3.19 2.04 -4.98
CA ALA A 25 4.43 2.62 -5.46
C ALA A 25 5.59 1.62 -5.36
N VAL A 26 6.46 1.64 -6.36
CA VAL A 26 7.71 0.88 -6.42
C VAL A 26 8.86 1.83 -6.74
N LEU A 27 10.08 1.31 -6.90
CA LEU A 27 11.22 2.13 -7.29
C LEU A 27 10.99 2.72 -8.68
N GLU A 28 11.00 4.06 -8.78
CA GLU A 28 10.77 4.83 -10.01
C GLU A 28 9.52 4.38 -10.79
N GLY A 29 8.48 3.89 -10.07
CA GLY A 29 7.32 3.33 -10.74
C GLY A 29 6.08 3.15 -9.88
N VAL A 30 5.02 2.69 -10.55
CA VAL A 30 3.72 2.40 -9.95
C VAL A 30 3.20 1.06 -10.48
N MET A 31 2.75 0.21 -9.58
CA MET A 31 1.92 -0.95 -9.88
C MET A 31 0.46 -0.56 -9.69
N MET A 32 -0.37 -0.79 -10.70
CA MET A 32 -1.82 -0.68 -10.62
C MET A 32 -2.46 -2.07 -10.69
N ARG A 33 -3.52 -2.26 -9.93
CA ARG A 33 -4.23 -3.52 -9.82
C ARG A 33 -5.71 -3.32 -10.01
N GLY A 34 -6.28 -4.13 -10.89
CA GLY A 34 -7.72 -4.21 -11.15
C GLY A 34 -8.36 -5.49 -10.61
N ARG A 35 -9.37 -5.95 -11.31
CA ARG A 35 -10.15 -7.13 -10.97
C ARG A 35 -9.48 -8.43 -11.38
N THR A 36 -8.92 -8.48 -12.59
CA THR A 36 -8.37 -9.67 -13.21
C THR A 36 -6.93 -9.52 -13.66
N TRP A 37 -6.43 -8.29 -13.73
CA TRP A 37 -5.08 -7.95 -14.15
C TRP A 37 -4.39 -7.02 -13.16
N MET A 38 -3.07 -7.03 -13.21
CA MET A 38 -2.22 -5.96 -12.68
C MET A 38 -1.29 -5.47 -13.80
N ALA A 39 -0.92 -4.21 -13.73
CA ALA A 39 0.08 -3.58 -14.59
C ALA A 39 1.12 -2.88 -13.72
N VAL A 40 2.36 -2.86 -14.18
CA VAL A 40 3.47 -2.13 -13.54
C VAL A 40 4.12 -1.27 -14.60
N ALA A 41 4.26 0.02 -14.32
CA ALA A 41 5.05 0.94 -15.14
C ALA A 41 6.21 1.47 -14.31
N VAL A 42 7.38 1.54 -14.90
CA VAL A 42 8.63 1.99 -14.26
C VAL A 42 9.36 2.92 -15.22
N ARG A 43 9.87 4.03 -14.73
CA ARG A 43 10.76 4.89 -15.49
C ARG A 43 12.17 4.33 -15.42
N ALA A 44 12.69 3.92 -16.57
CA ALA A 44 14.06 3.45 -16.70
C ALA A 44 15.07 4.60 -16.60
N PRO A 45 16.35 4.33 -16.35
CA PRO A 45 17.39 5.35 -16.28
C PRO A 45 17.54 6.19 -17.56
N ASP A 46 17.28 5.61 -18.74
CA ASP A 46 17.23 6.31 -20.05
C ASP A 46 16.01 7.22 -20.20
N LYS A 47 15.17 7.33 -19.15
CA LYS A 47 13.90 8.09 -19.08
C LYS A 47 12.74 7.49 -19.87
N SER A 48 12.89 6.35 -20.53
CA SER A 48 11.77 5.63 -21.12
C SER A 48 10.84 5.04 -20.03
N ILE A 49 9.58 4.80 -20.37
CA ILE A 49 8.63 4.14 -19.49
C ILE A 49 8.49 2.68 -19.94
N VAL A 50 8.92 1.77 -19.10
CA VAL A 50 8.77 0.33 -19.33
C VAL A 50 7.53 -0.17 -18.62
N VAL A 51 6.61 -0.81 -19.38
CA VAL A 51 5.33 -1.29 -18.85
C VAL A 51 5.23 -2.80 -19.00
N THR A 52 4.77 -3.47 -17.96
CA THR A 52 4.44 -4.88 -17.99
C THR A 52 3.08 -5.13 -17.34
N SER A 53 2.40 -6.20 -17.74
CA SER A 53 1.12 -6.60 -17.17
C SER A 53 1.04 -8.11 -17.01
N GLN A 54 0.31 -8.57 -15.99
CA GLN A 54 0.08 -9.99 -15.77
C GLN A 54 -1.34 -10.24 -15.23
N PRO A 55 -1.94 -11.40 -15.55
CA PRO A 55 -3.22 -11.78 -14.98
C PRO A 55 -3.08 -12.12 -13.50
N LEU A 56 -4.12 -11.80 -12.73
CA LEU A 56 -4.21 -12.16 -11.33
C LEU A 56 -4.63 -13.63 -11.16
N PRO A 57 -4.15 -14.34 -10.13
CA PRO A 57 -4.49 -15.73 -9.89
C PRO A 57 -5.96 -15.87 -9.44
N MET A 58 -6.87 -16.13 -10.38
CA MET A 58 -8.31 -16.22 -10.16
C MET A 58 -8.73 -17.20 -9.03
N ARG A 59 -7.89 -18.17 -8.70
CA ARG A 59 -8.15 -19.11 -7.58
C ARG A 59 -8.24 -18.39 -6.23
N LEU A 60 -7.49 -17.29 -6.06
CA LEU A 60 -7.50 -16.48 -4.84
C LEU A 60 -8.65 -15.46 -4.84
N TYR A 61 -9.14 -15.05 -6.01
CA TYR A 61 -10.17 -14.00 -6.17
C TYR A 61 -11.58 -14.50 -6.41
N GLY A 62 -11.78 -15.79 -6.68
CA GLY A 62 -13.08 -16.36 -7.10
C GLY A 62 -13.61 -17.53 -6.28
N GLY A 63 -12.91 -18.01 -5.24
CA GLY A 63 -13.26 -19.23 -4.51
C GLY A 63 -14.11 -19.04 -3.25
N ILE A 64 -14.35 -20.15 -2.54
CA ILE A 64 -15.01 -20.18 -1.21
C ILE A 64 -14.25 -19.31 -0.20
N VAL A 65 -12.92 -19.23 -0.30
CA VAL A 65 -12.03 -18.43 0.55
C VAL A 65 -12.47 -16.96 0.62
N GLN A 66 -12.92 -16.39 -0.50
CA GLN A 66 -13.42 -15.01 -0.58
C GLN A 66 -14.74 -14.78 0.16
N LYS A 67 -15.48 -15.84 0.47
CA LYS A 67 -16.75 -15.77 1.20
C LYS A 67 -16.57 -15.80 2.72
N ILE A 68 -15.41 -16.27 3.20
CA ILE A 68 -15.13 -16.43 4.64
C ILE A 68 -14.45 -15.16 5.16
N PRO A 69 -15.12 -14.36 6.03
CA PRO A 69 -14.48 -13.21 6.68
C PRO A 69 -13.19 -13.62 7.38
N LEU A 70 -12.27 -12.71 7.56
CA LEU A 70 -10.92 -12.88 8.09
C LEU A 70 -10.00 -13.71 7.18
N VAL A 71 -10.40 -14.91 6.73
CA VAL A 71 -9.59 -15.77 5.86
C VAL A 71 -9.32 -15.05 4.53
N ARG A 72 -10.32 -14.40 3.95
CA ARG A 72 -10.14 -13.59 2.74
C ARG A 72 -9.17 -12.42 2.95
N GLY A 73 -9.20 -11.80 4.14
CA GLY A 73 -8.26 -10.73 4.49
C GLY A 73 -6.82 -11.21 4.54
N MET A 74 -6.58 -12.37 5.17
CA MET A 74 -5.26 -13.00 5.21
C MET A 74 -4.75 -13.38 3.82
N THR A 75 -5.61 -13.98 2.98
CA THR A 75 -5.23 -14.37 1.62
C THR A 75 -4.98 -13.16 0.72
N MET A 76 -5.78 -12.10 0.86
CA MET A 76 -5.59 -10.85 0.10
C MET A 76 -4.31 -10.11 0.52
N LEU A 77 -3.99 -10.12 1.82
CA LEU A 77 -2.73 -9.56 2.31
C LEU A 77 -1.52 -10.34 1.78
N TRP A 78 -1.58 -11.67 1.83
CA TRP A 78 -0.51 -12.53 1.30
C TRP A 78 -0.28 -12.30 -0.19
N ASP A 79 -1.36 -12.20 -0.96
CA ASP A 79 -1.29 -11.94 -2.39
C ASP A 79 -0.77 -10.52 -2.69
N ALA A 80 -1.23 -9.50 -1.93
CA ALA A 80 -0.73 -8.14 -2.07
C ALA A 80 0.78 -8.05 -1.79
N LEU A 81 1.29 -8.77 -0.78
CA LEU A 81 2.72 -8.88 -0.52
C LEU A 81 3.45 -9.57 -1.66
N GLY A 82 2.91 -10.67 -2.20
CA GLY A 82 3.48 -11.41 -3.32
C GLY A 82 3.52 -10.59 -4.62
N LEU A 83 2.44 -9.88 -4.93
CA LEU A 83 2.36 -9.00 -6.10
C LEU A 83 3.27 -7.78 -5.93
N GLY A 84 3.25 -7.17 -4.74
CA GLY A 84 4.11 -6.04 -4.42
C GLY A 84 5.59 -6.39 -4.52
N MET A 85 5.98 -7.57 -4.04
CA MET A 85 7.35 -8.07 -4.17
C MET A 85 7.76 -8.28 -5.63
N LYS A 86 6.87 -8.86 -6.47
CA LYS A 86 7.14 -9.01 -7.90
C LYS A 86 7.31 -7.66 -8.60
N ALA A 87 6.44 -6.69 -8.29
CA ALA A 87 6.52 -5.37 -8.86
C ALA A 87 7.81 -4.63 -8.42
N LEU A 88 8.19 -4.79 -7.14
CA LEU A 88 9.43 -4.22 -6.60
C LEU A 88 10.67 -4.85 -7.25
N MET A 89 10.70 -6.17 -7.43
CA MET A 89 11.80 -6.85 -8.11
C MET A 89 11.90 -6.43 -9.58
N PHE A 90 10.76 -6.34 -10.28
CA PHE A 90 10.73 -5.83 -11.65
C PHE A 90 11.30 -4.41 -11.74
N SER A 91 10.89 -3.51 -10.84
CA SER A 91 11.40 -2.14 -10.82
C SER A 91 12.91 -2.08 -10.51
N ALA A 92 13.39 -2.94 -9.59
CA ALA A 92 14.81 -3.04 -9.27
C ALA A 92 15.63 -3.56 -10.47
N ASP A 93 15.12 -4.58 -11.19
CA ASP A 93 15.77 -5.11 -12.38
C ASP A 93 15.91 -4.04 -13.47
N ILE A 94 14.86 -3.22 -13.70
CA ILE A 94 14.92 -2.10 -14.65
C ILE A 94 15.95 -1.04 -14.23
N GLN A 95 16.03 -0.70 -12.94
CA GLN A 95 17.01 0.28 -12.44
C GLN A 95 18.46 -0.24 -12.50
N MET A 96 18.67 -1.55 -12.47
CA MET A 96 20.01 -2.16 -12.56
C MET A 96 20.44 -2.48 -14.00
N ALA A 97 19.53 -2.58 -14.95
CA ALA A 97 19.81 -2.97 -16.34
C ALA A 97 20.77 -1.99 -17.05
N ASP A 98 20.77 -0.71 -16.66
CA ASP A 98 21.65 0.31 -17.20
C ASP A 98 23.13 0.17 -16.74
N GLN A 99 23.39 -0.67 -15.73
CA GLN A 99 24.76 -0.91 -15.25
C GLN A 99 25.47 -2.04 -16.01
N THR A 100 24.73 -2.81 -16.80
CA THR A 100 25.24 -3.86 -17.66
C THR A 100 24.66 -3.64 -19.06
N GLU A 101 25.48 -3.25 -20.04
CA GLU A 101 25.10 -2.96 -21.44
C GLU A 101 24.45 -4.14 -22.20
N GLU A 102 23.55 -4.89 -21.57
CA GLU A 102 22.78 -5.96 -22.19
C GLU A 102 21.38 -5.45 -22.53
N GLU A 103 21.06 -5.45 -23.83
CA GLU A 103 19.77 -5.06 -24.42
C GLU A 103 18.58 -5.63 -23.65
N VAL A 104 17.79 -4.76 -23.02
CA VAL A 104 16.50 -5.11 -22.42
C VAL A 104 15.50 -5.40 -23.52
N LYS A 105 15.28 -6.67 -23.84
CA LYS A 105 14.18 -7.11 -24.71
C LYS A 105 12.83 -6.89 -24.03
N PRO A 106 11.77 -6.49 -24.78
CA PRO A 106 10.43 -6.32 -24.24
C PRO A 106 9.95 -7.56 -23.48
N ALA A 107 9.38 -7.36 -22.32
CA ALA A 107 9.12 -8.37 -21.28
C ALA A 107 8.12 -9.50 -21.62
N ALA A 108 7.59 -9.58 -22.84
CA ALA A 108 6.67 -10.67 -23.23
C ALA A 108 7.36 -12.05 -23.33
N ASP A 109 8.69 -12.09 -23.60
CA ASP A 109 9.48 -13.31 -23.78
C ASP A 109 10.78 -13.35 -22.96
N ALA A 110 10.96 -12.46 -22.00
CA ALA A 110 12.18 -12.39 -21.21
C ALA A 110 12.36 -13.64 -20.36
N LYS A 111 13.30 -14.49 -20.71
CA LYS A 111 13.82 -15.54 -19.81
C LYS A 111 14.36 -14.83 -18.56
N PRO A 112 14.13 -15.40 -17.35
CA PRO A 112 14.64 -14.79 -16.12
C PRO A 112 16.15 -14.56 -16.26
N SER A 113 16.59 -13.33 -16.06
CA SER A 113 18.00 -12.96 -16.12
C SER A 113 18.80 -13.79 -15.10
N VAL A 114 20.07 -14.04 -15.35
CA VAL A 114 20.96 -14.77 -14.44
C VAL A 114 21.00 -14.09 -13.06
N VAL A 115 20.85 -12.77 -13.01
CA VAL A 115 20.72 -11.97 -11.77
C VAL A 115 19.44 -12.33 -11.02
N ALA A 116 18.31 -12.53 -11.73
CA ALA A 116 17.04 -12.95 -11.11
C ALA A 116 17.12 -14.38 -10.52
N SER A 117 17.95 -15.27 -11.05
CA SER A 117 18.13 -16.63 -10.53
C SER A 117 19.04 -16.70 -9.30
N LEU A 118 20.09 -15.87 -9.25
CA LEU A 118 21.00 -15.78 -8.11
C LEU A 118 20.42 -14.92 -6.97
N SER A 119 19.53 -13.99 -7.28
CA SER A 119 18.95 -13.05 -6.30
C SER A 119 17.75 -13.62 -5.52
N LYS A 120 17.07 -14.66 -6.03
CA LYS A 120 15.89 -15.22 -5.34
C LYS A 120 16.14 -15.61 -3.88
N PRO A 121 17.14 -16.44 -3.53
CA PRO A 121 17.39 -16.78 -2.13
C PRO A 121 17.82 -15.56 -1.31
N LEU A 122 18.63 -14.67 -1.88
CA LEU A 122 19.08 -13.45 -1.22
C LEU A 122 17.88 -12.50 -0.96
N ALA A 123 17.01 -12.31 -1.94
CA ALA A 123 15.81 -11.49 -1.79
C ALA A 123 14.89 -12.04 -0.69
N TRP A 124 14.64 -13.34 -0.66
CA TRP A 124 13.83 -13.97 0.39
C TRP A 124 14.50 -13.89 1.77
N THR A 125 15.82 -14.03 1.84
CA THR A 125 16.56 -13.83 3.10
C THR A 125 16.43 -12.40 3.59
N THR A 126 16.56 -11.41 2.71
CA THR A 126 16.38 -9.99 3.06
C THR A 126 14.96 -9.72 3.57
N VAL A 127 13.94 -10.27 2.91
CA VAL A 127 12.54 -10.15 3.35
C VAL A 127 12.35 -10.81 4.72
N ALA A 128 12.90 -12.02 4.93
CA ALA A 128 12.80 -12.70 6.22
C ALA A 128 13.48 -11.89 7.34
N VAL A 129 14.67 -11.35 7.10
CA VAL A 129 15.38 -10.50 8.06
C VAL A 129 14.59 -9.22 8.35
N ALA A 130 14.05 -8.56 7.32
CA ALA A 130 13.21 -7.37 7.48
C ALA A 130 11.94 -7.67 8.28
N MET A 131 11.30 -8.82 8.04
CA MET A 131 10.12 -9.25 8.81
C MET A 131 10.46 -9.52 10.27
N ILE A 132 11.55 -10.24 10.56
CA ILE A 132 12.02 -10.50 11.93
C ILE A 132 12.34 -9.18 12.64
N PHE A 133 13.04 -8.27 11.95
CA PHE A 133 13.36 -6.95 12.47
C PHE A 133 12.08 -6.14 12.74
N GLY A 134 11.13 -6.12 11.81
CA GLY A 134 9.84 -5.44 11.97
C GLY A 134 9.04 -5.97 13.16
N VAL A 135 8.93 -7.30 13.32
CA VAL A 135 8.29 -7.90 14.49
C VAL A 135 9.03 -7.52 15.77
N GLY A 136 10.36 -7.55 15.78
CA GLY A 136 11.18 -7.13 16.91
C GLY A 136 10.89 -5.68 17.32
N VAL A 137 10.97 -4.75 16.37
CA VAL A 137 10.77 -3.32 16.63
C VAL A 137 9.33 -2.99 17.04
N PHE A 138 8.33 -3.50 16.32
CA PHE A 138 6.94 -3.05 16.51
C PHE A 138 6.13 -3.90 17.48
N PHE A 139 6.58 -5.09 17.85
CA PHE A 139 5.85 -5.95 18.77
C PHE A 139 6.66 -6.29 20.03
N VAL A 140 7.94 -6.65 19.89
CA VAL A 140 8.77 -7.05 21.04
C VAL A 140 9.30 -5.85 21.81
N THR A 141 9.76 -4.79 21.14
CA THR A 141 10.30 -3.59 21.80
C THR A 141 9.28 -2.88 22.70
N PRO A 142 8.02 -2.60 22.27
CA PRO A 142 7.00 -2.04 23.17
C PRO A 142 6.76 -2.90 24.39
N LEU A 143 6.69 -4.21 24.21
CA LEU A 143 6.51 -5.18 25.30
C LEU A 143 7.69 -5.13 26.28
N ALA A 144 8.92 -5.09 25.78
CA ALA A 144 10.12 -5.03 26.61
C ALA A 144 10.20 -3.72 27.43
N ILE A 145 9.88 -2.58 26.78
CA ILE A 145 9.88 -1.27 27.44
C ILE A 145 8.84 -1.24 28.58
N VAL A 146 7.60 -1.68 28.30
CA VAL A 146 6.54 -1.69 29.32
C VAL A 146 6.86 -2.69 30.42
N GLY A 147 7.31 -3.91 30.08
CA GLY A 147 7.69 -4.93 31.08
C GLY A 147 8.85 -4.47 31.97
N PHE A 148 9.80 -3.68 31.45
CA PHE A 148 10.83 -3.06 32.28
C PHE A 148 10.27 -1.98 33.20
N ALA A 149 9.37 -1.12 32.69
CA ALA A 149 8.75 -0.06 33.49
C ALA A 149 7.85 -0.60 34.60
N GLU A 150 7.19 -1.74 34.40
CA GLU A 150 6.32 -2.42 35.39
C GLU A 150 7.10 -2.85 36.65
N GLN A 151 8.42 -3.02 36.58
CA GLN A 151 9.25 -3.34 37.73
C GLN A 151 9.34 -2.16 38.71
N PHE A 152 9.14 -0.93 38.25
CA PHE A 152 9.25 0.30 39.05
C PHE A 152 7.89 0.91 39.36
N VAL A 153 6.93 0.79 38.42
CA VAL A 153 5.58 1.34 38.55
C VAL A 153 4.57 0.25 38.18
N PRO A 154 4.08 -0.51 39.16
CA PRO A 154 3.08 -1.53 38.92
C PRO A 154 1.84 -0.95 38.27
N ALA A 155 1.45 -1.47 37.13
CA ALA A 155 0.26 -1.06 36.39
C ALA A 155 -0.70 -2.26 36.24
N ASN A 156 -2.00 -1.97 36.09
CA ASN A 156 -2.93 -3.02 35.72
C ASN A 156 -2.79 -3.36 34.22
N SER A 157 -3.32 -4.51 33.83
CA SER A 157 -3.18 -5.04 32.46
C SER A 157 -3.71 -4.08 31.38
N LEU A 158 -4.73 -3.28 31.67
CA LEU A 158 -5.27 -2.30 30.73
C LEU A 158 -4.24 -1.20 30.43
N TRP A 159 -3.66 -0.59 31.47
CA TRP A 159 -2.66 0.46 31.31
C TRP A 159 -1.39 -0.05 30.65
N SER A 160 -0.95 -1.27 30.97
CA SER A 160 0.19 -1.91 30.32
C SER A 160 -0.05 -2.08 28.81
N ASN A 161 -1.20 -2.63 28.42
CA ASN A 161 -1.52 -2.82 27.01
C ASN A 161 -1.74 -1.49 26.25
N LEU A 162 -2.31 -0.46 26.89
CA LEU A 162 -2.42 0.88 26.32
C LEU A 162 -1.04 1.53 26.11
N ALA A 163 -0.13 1.40 27.08
CA ALA A 163 1.23 1.87 26.96
C ALA A 163 1.99 1.16 25.84
N GLU A 164 1.89 -0.18 25.73
CA GLU A 164 2.45 -0.92 24.60
C GLU A 164 1.91 -0.40 23.25
N GLY A 165 0.60 -0.16 23.17
CA GLY A 165 -0.05 0.38 21.98
C GLY A 165 0.42 1.77 21.60
N LEU A 166 0.55 2.66 22.59
CA LEU A 166 1.06 4.02 22.38
C LEU A 166 2.52 4.01 21.91
N ILE A 167 3.37 3.22 22.54
CA ILE A 167 4.77 3.07 22.13
C ILE A 167 4.85 2.54 20.69
N ARG A 168 4.04 1.53 20.36
CA ARG A 168 3.97 0.98 19.00
C ARG A 168 3.56 2.03 17.98
N LEU A 169 2.56 2.86 18.32
CA LEU A 169 2.11 3.94 17.45
C LEU A 169 3.23 4.98 17.24
N VAL A 170 3.90 5.38 18.31
CA VAL A 170 5.04 6.33 18.23
C VAL A 170 6.18 5.76 17.39
N LEU A 171 6.52 4.48 17.57
CA LEU A 171 7.53 3.80 16.76
C LEU A 171 7.13 3.73 15.29
N LEU A 172 5.87 3.40 14.98
CA LEU A 172 5.38 3.34 13.60
C LEU A 172 5.43 4.72 12.93
N VAL A 173 4.84 5.73 13.56
CA VAL A 173 4.81 7.09 13.00
C VAL A 173 6.22 7.66 12.90
N GLY A 174 7.04 7.47 13.94
CA GLY A 174 8.43 7.89 13.94
C GLY A 174 9.26 7.22 12.85
N TYR A 175 9.12 5.91 12.68
CA TYR A 175 9.80 5.16 11.62
C TYR A 175 9.41 5.69 10.22
N VAL A 176 8.11 5.81 9.94
CA VAL A 176 7.61 6.31 8.66
C VAL A 176 8.09 7.73 8.38
N ALA A 177 8.08 8.60 9.40
CA ALA A 177 8.58 9.96 9.28
C ALA A 177 10.09 10.00 9.00
N LEU A 178 10.88 9.18 9.72
CA LEU A 178 12.34 9.12 9.57
C LEU A 178 12.77 8.61 8.20
N ILE A 179 12.20 7.48 7.74
CA ILE A 179 12.53 6.95 6.40
C ILE A 179 12.08 7.93 5.31
N GLY A 180 10.98 8.66 5.53
CA GLY A 180 10.48 9.69 4.62
C GLY A 180 11.42 10.89 4.46
N LEU A 181 12.50 11.00 5.25
CA LEU A 181 13.56 11.99 5.06
C LEU A 181 14.59 11.57 4.01
N MET A 182 14.69 10.27 3.73
CA MET A 182 15.60 9.73 2.72
C MET A 182 15.17 10.15 1.31
N PRO A 183 16.10 10.58 0.44
CA PRO A 183 15.75 11.04 -0.92
C PRO A 183 14.97 10.00 -1.72
N ASP A 184 15.41 8.75 -1.71
CA ASP A 184 14.80 7.66 -2.47
C ASP A 184 13.37 7.36 -1.97
N VAL A 185 13.16 7.38 -0.65
CA VAL A 185 11.84 7.18 -0.05
C VAL A 185 10.90 8.34 -0.37
N LYS A 186 11.41 9.59 -0.41
CA LYS A 186 10.63 10.75 -0.87
C LYS A 186 10.11 10.56 -2.29
N ARG A 187 10.93 10.00 -3.19
CA ARG A 187 10.51 9.69 -4.56
C ARG A 187 9.42 8.62 -4.58
N VAL A 188 9.60 7.53 -3.83
CA VAL A 188 8.56 6.49 -3.68
C VAL A 188 7.26 7.10 -3.14
N TYR A 189 7.32 8.01 -2.16
CA TYR A 189 6.13 8.70 -1.64
C TYR A 189 5.48 9.64 -2.66
N ALA A 190 6.25 10.18 -3.61
CA ALA A 190 5.70 10.96 -4.70
C ALA A 190 5.00 10.05 -5.75
N TYR A 191 5.58 8.89 -6.08
CA TYR A 191 4.90 7.87 -6.89
C TYR A 191 3.62 7.34 -6.22
N HIS A 192 3.59 7.21 -4.90
CA HIS A 192 2.39 6.87 -4.14
C HIS A 192 1.31 7.96 -4.26
N GLY A 193 1.72 9.24 -4.24
CA GLY A 193 0.82 10.35 -4.56
C GLY A 193 0.30 10.28 -5.99
N ALA A 194 1.16 9.98 -6.98
CA ALA A 194 0.77 9.84 -8.38
C ALA A 194 -0.24 8.71 -8.60
N GLU A 195 -0.05 7.57 -7.92
CA GLU A 195 -1.01 6.46 -7.90
C GLU A 195 -2.39 6.95 -7.48
N HIS A 196 -2.48 7.59 -6.29
CA HIS A 196 -3.76 8.05 -5.74
C HIS A 196 -4.44 9.10 -6.63
N MET A 197 -3.69 10.06 -7.13
CA MET A 197 -4.20 11.12 -7.99
C MET A 197 -4.75 10.55 -9.31
N THR A 198 -4.07 9.54 -9.89
CA THR A 198 -4.53 8.85 -11.10
C THR A 198 -5.82 8.06 -10.84
N ILE A 199 -5.91 7.38 -9.68
CA ILE A 199 -7.15 6.66 -9.28
C ILE A 199 -8.30 7.67 -9.08
N HIS A 200 -8.05 8.80 -8.44
CA HIS A 200 -9.06 9.86 -8.29
C HIS A 200 -9.58 10.37 -9.63
N ALA A 201 -8.69 10.69 -10.59
CA ALA A 201 -9.09 11.15 -11.91
C ALA A 201 -9.97 10.11 -12.61
N LEU A 202 -9.58 8.83 -12.58
CA LEU A 202 -10.39 7.74 -13.12
C LEU A 202 -11.76 7.63 -12.45
N GLU A 203 -11.84 7.75 -11.14
CA GLU A 203 -13.10 7.67 -10.39
C GLU A 203 -14.06 8.82 -10.69
N HIS A 204 -13.53 9.97 -11.06
CA HIS A 204 -14.31 11.13 -11.47
C HIS A 204 -14.59 11.19 -12.99
N ASN A 205 -14.13 10.18 -13.75
CA ASN A 205 -14.17 10.10 -15.22
C ASN A 205 -13.47 11.28 -15.91
N ASP A 206 -12.43 11.80 -15.32
CA ASP A 206 -11.59 12.80 -15.96
C ASP A 206 -10.54 12.11 -16.86
N PRO A 207 -10.04 12.81 -17.88
CA PRO A 207 -8.97 12.29 -18.72
C PRO A 207 -7.73 11.90 -17.91
N LEU A 208 -7.10 10.78 -18.28
CA LEU A 208 -5.85 10.34 -17.68
C LEU A 208 -4.67 11.03 -18.36
N ASP A 209 -4.49 12.30 -18.06
CA ASP A 209 -3.33 13.10 -18.45
C ASP A 209 -2.81 13.91 -17.25
N PRO A 210 -1.55 14.38 -17.27
CA PRO A 210 -0.97 15.08 -16.12
C PRO A 210 -1.73 16.33 -15.72
N ALA A 211 -2.36 17.05 -16.66
CA ALA A 211 -3.08 18.28 -16.38
C ALA A 211 -4.35 18.05 -15.54
N HIS A 212 -5.09 16.98 -15.83
CA HIS A 212 -6.28 16.60 -15.06
C HIS A 212 -5.91 15.87 -13.76
N VAL A 213 -4.97 14.93 -13.82
CA VAL A 213 -4.50 14.16 -12.65
C VAL A 213 -3.95 15.10 -11.57
N SER A 214 -3.20 16.15 -11.95
CA SER A 214 -2.62 17.11 -10.99
C SER A 214 -3.63 17.89 -10.17
N GLN A 215 -4.91 17.90 -10.55
CA GLN A 215 -5.98 18.59 -9.82
C GLN A 215 -6.46 17.84 -8.58
N TYR A 216 -6.06 16.57 -8.40
CA TYR A 216 -6.51 15.74 -7.31
C TYR A 216 -5.52 15.71 -6.14
N PRO A 217 -6.01 15.51 -4.91
CA PRO A 217 -5.13 15.37 -3.75
C PRO A 217 -4.38 14.03 -3.76
N PRO A 218 -3.15 13.97 -3.21
CA PRO A 218 -2.38 12.73 -3.11
C PRO A 218 -2.88 11.78 -2.02
N ALA A 219 -3.86 12.17 -1.19
CA ALA A 219 -4.47 11.32 -0.18
C ALA A 219 -5.72 10.61 -0.74
N HIS A 220 -5.86 9.31 -0.47
CA HIS A 220 -6.98 8.50 -0.94
C HIS A 220 -7.57 7.64 0.19
N PRO A 221 -8.91 7.64 0.41
CA PRO A 221 -9.51 6.96 1.57
C PRO A 221 -9.40 5.43 1.55
N ARG A 222 -9.12 4.81 0.41
CA ARG A 222 -8.96 3.36 0.27
C ARG A 222 -7.51 2.91 0.20
N CYS A 223 -6.58 3.74 0.65
CA CYS A 223 -5.16 3.42 0.64
C CYS A 223 -4.79 2.35 1.67
N GLY A 224 -3.93 1.42 1.26
CA GLY A 224 -3.42 0.37 2.13
C GLY A 224 -2.55 0.85 3.30
N THR A 225 -2.05 2.10 3.29
CA THR A 225 -1.30 2.63 4.45
C THR A 225 -2.18 2.90 5.67
N ALA A 226 -3.48 3.17 5.48
CA ALA A 226 -4.46 3.24 6.57
C ALA A 226 -4.53 1.91 7.35
N PHE A 227 -4.37 0.78 6.65
CA PHE A 227 -4.33 -0.54 7.23
C PHE A 227 -3.30 -0.70 8.35
N LEU A 228 -2.14 -0.05 8.26
CA LEU A 228 -1.10 -0.10 9.31
C LEU A 228 -1.60 0.46 10.64
N LEU A 229 -2.32 1.59 10.61
CA LEU A 229 -2.91 2.17 11.82
C LEU A 229 -4.06 1.33 12.38
N GLU A 230 -4.88 0.77 11.50
CA GLU A 230 -5.96 -0.15 11.89
C GLU A 230 -5.39 -1.39 12.59
N VAL A 231 -4.28 -1.96 12.07
CA VAL A 231 -3.56 -3.06 12.71
C VAL A 231 -3.10 -2.68 14.12
N VAL A 232 -2.53 -1.49 14.29
CA VAL A 232 -2.10 -1.00 15.62
C VAL A 232 -3.31 -0.85 16.54
N ALA A 233 -4.37 -0.19 16.12
CA ALA A 233 -5.57 0.05 16.94
C ALA A 233 -6.24 -1.27 17.36
N ILE A 234 -6.42 -2.20 16.43
CA ILE A 234 -7.00 -3.53 16.70
C ILE A 234 -6.08 -4.33 17.64
N SER A 235 -4.76 -4.24 17.45
CA SER A 235 -3.82 -4.94 18.33
C SER A 235 -3.93 -4.49 19.78
N VAL A 236 -4.13 -3.19 20.02
CA VAL A 236 -4.34 -2.64 21.37
C VAL A 236 -5.58 -3.25 22.02
N VAL A 237 -6.70 -3.27 21.29
CA VAL A 237 -7.95 -3.84 21.81
C VAL A 237 -7.82 -5.33 22.10
N LEU A 238 -7.30 -6.11 21.16
CA LEU A 238 -7.15 -7.56 21.34
C LEU A 238 -6.18 -7.91 22.45
N PHE A 239 -5.07 -7.19 22.57
CA PHE A 239 -4.11 -7.45 23.64
C PHE A 239 -4.63 -7.00 25.01
N ALA A 240 -5.44 -5.93 25.07
CA ALA A 240 -6.11 -5.53 26.29
C ALA A 240 -7.10 -6.61 26.78
N LEU A 241 -7.80 -7.29 25.87
CA LEU A 241 -8.71 -8.40 26.20
C LEU A 241 -7.97 -9.64 26.70
N LEU A 242 -6.74 -9.89 26.22
CA LEU A 242 -5.91 -11.00 26.69
C LEU A 242 -5.27 -10.73 28.05
N GLY A 243 -5.21 -9.49 28.47
CA GLY A 243 -4.53 -9.09 29.69
C GLY A 243 -3.00 -9.18 29.61
N THR A 244 -2.37 -9.48 30.75
CA THR A 244 -0.92 -9.61 30.90
C THR A 244 -0.54 -11.00 31.40
N PRO A 245 -0.63 -12.04 30.55
CA PRO A 245 -0.18 -13.39 30.92
C PRO A 245 1.33 -13.44 31.08
N ASP A 246 1.86 -14.60 31.52
CA ASP A 246 3.30 -14.84 31.63
C ASP A 246 4.05 -14.45 30.34
N LEU A 247 5.30 -13.99 30.49
CA LEU A 247 6.11 -13.40 29.44
C LEU A 247 6.11 -14.20 28.13
N TRP A 248 6.30 -15.51 28.20
CA TRP A 248 6.34 -16.37 27.01
C TRP A 248 5.00 -16.44 26.27
N ILE A 249 3.89 -16.55 27.00
CA ILE A 249 2.54 -16.53 26.44
C ILE A 249 2.26 -15.15 25.84
N ARG A 250 2.72 -14.10 26.50
CA ARG A 250 2.59 -12.70 26.06
C ARG A 250 3.32 -12.49 24.73
N ILE A 251 4.58 -12.93 24.60
CA ILE A 251 5.35 -12.86 23.33
C ILE A 251 4.67 -13.68 22.23
N LEU A 252 4.33 -14.95 22.56
CA LEU A 252 3.74 -15.87 21.58
C LEU A 252 2.40 -15.35 21.05
N SER A 253 1.55 -14.80 21.91
CA SER A 253 0.27 -14.22 21.52
C SER A 253 0.43 -13.01 20.59
N ARG A 254 1.46 -12.15 20.81
CA ARG A 254 1.73 -10.99 19.93
C ARG A 254 2.08 -11.44 18.51
N VAL A 255 2.77 -12.56 18.34
CA VAL A 255 3.14 -13.10 17.04
C VAL A 255 1.99 -13.87 16.40
N LEU A 256 1.37 -14.80 17.12
CA LEU A 256 0.31 -15.66 16.58
C LEU A 256 -0.97 -14.90 16.20
N LEU A 257 -1.25 -13.77 16.85
CA LEU A 257 -2.42 -12.96 16.53
C LEU A 257 -2.20 -12.00 15.36
N ILE A 258 -0.98 -11.82 14.84
CA ILE A 258 -0.73 -10.95 13.68
C ILE A 258 -1.68 -11.26 12.50
N PRO A 259 -1.84 -12.53 12.06
CA PRO A 259 -2.75 -12.84 10.96
C PRO A 259 -4.21 -12.51 11.27
N VAL A 260 -4.65 -12.73 12.52
CA VAL A 260 -6.02 -12.43 12.96
C VAL A 260 -6.27 -10.92 12.95
N ILE A 261 -5.33 -10.16 13.53
CA ILE A 261 -5.37 -8.69 13.54
C ILE A 261 -5.42 -8.14 12.11
N ALA A 262 -4.57 -8.66 11.24
CA ALA A 262 -4.55 -8.29 9.83
C ALA A 262 -5.87 -8.63 9.12
N GLY A 263 -6.46 -9.79 9.42
CA GLY A 263 -7.76 -10.17 8.89
C GLY A 263 -8.88 -9.21 9.31
N ILE A 264 -8.92 -8.81 10.58
CA ILE A 264 -9.90 -7.85 11.12
C ILE A 264 -9.69 -6.46 10.49
N ALA A 265 -8.44 -5.98 10.42
CA ALA A 265 -8.10 -4.70 9.79
C ALA A 265 -8.54 -4.66 8.32
N TYR A 266 -8.33 -5.73 7.57
CA TYR A 266 -8.80 -5.83 6.20
C TYR A 266 -10.33 -5.72 6.09
N GLU A 267 -11.08 -6.39 6.98
CA GLU A 267 -12.54 -6.28 6.98
C GLU A 267 -13.00 -4.86 7.29
N LEU A 268 -12.32 -4.18 8.20
CA LEU A 268 -12.62 -2.79 8.56
C LEU A 268 -12.35 -1.84 7.39
N LEU A 269 -11.19 -1.97 6.74
CA LEU A 269 -10.84 -1.21 5.55
C LEU A 269 -11.88 -1.41 4.42
N ARG A 270 -12.31 -2.65 4.23
CA ARG A 270 -13.33 -3.00 3.24
C ARG A 270 -14.69 -2.37 3.57
N LEU A 271 -15.07 -2.34 4.84
CA LEU A 271 -16.30 -1.67 5.30
C LEU A 271 -16.22 -0.16 5.08
N GLY A 272 -15.06 0.46 5.33
CA GLY A 272 -14.81 1.87 5.04
C GLY A 272 -15.01 2.18 3.55
N GLY A 273 -14.47 1.34 2.67
CA GLY A 273 -14.66 1.48 1.22
C GLY A 273 -16.11 1.27 0.76
N LYS A 274 -16.90 0.44 1.49
CA LYS A 274 -18.31 0.19 1.17
C LYS A 274 -19.26 1.29 1.65
N TYR A 275 -18.92 1.95 2.76
CA TYR A 275 -19.76 2.96 3.41
C TYR A 275 -19.00 4.28 3.63
N PRO A 276 -18.47 4.93 2.58
CA PRO A 276 -17.57 6.08 2.69
C PRO A 276 -18.24 7.30 3.34
N ASP A 277 -19.56 7.44 3.18
CA ASP A 277 -20.33 8.58 3.69
C ASP A 277 -20.76 8.40 5.15
N SER A 278 -20.60 7.22 5.73
CA SER A 278 -20.96 6.96 7.12
C SER A 278 -20.10 7.80 8.07
N PRO A 279 -20.69 8.59 9.01
CA PRO A 279 -19.93 9.36 9.99
C PRO A 279 -18.99 8.48 10.82
N PHE A 280 -19.42 7.28 11.15
CA PHE A 280 -18.62 6.29 11.88
C PHE A 280 -17.39 5.85 11.07
N MET A 281 -17.56 5.57 9.77
CA MET A 281 -16.45 5.21 8.90
C MET A 281 -15.48 6.38 8.69
N LYS A 282 -15.97 7.60 8.58
CA LYS A 282 -15.11 8.80 8.49
C LYS A 282 -14.17 8.92 9.69
N VAL A 283 -14.66 8.66 10.90
CA VAL A 283 -13.82 8.66 12.12
C VAL A 283 -12.77 7.56 12.09
N ILE A 284 -13.12 6.37 11.62
CA ILE A 284 -12.20 5.23 11.53
C ILE A 284 -11.11 5.47 10.48
N VAL A 285 -11.47 6.04 9.33
CA VAL A 285 -10.53 6.28 8.21
C VAL A 285 -9.65 7.51 8.45
N ALA A 286 -10.11 8.50 9.23
CA ALA A 286 -9.40 9.76 9.45
C ALA A 286 -7.95 9.59 9.93
N PRO A 287 -7.60 8.72 10.91
CA PRO A 287 -6.21 8.51 11.30
C PRO A 287 -5.34 8.00 10.15
N GLY A 288 -5.90 7.13 9.29
CA GLY A 288 -5.22 6.64 8.10
C GLY A 288 -4.91 7.76 7.10
N LEU A 289 -5.84 8.67 6.86
CA LEU A 289 -5.61 9.85 6.02
C LEU A 289 -4.53 10.77 6.61
N LEU A 290 -4.48 10.92 7.94
CA LEU A 290 -3.40 11.66 8.61
C LEU A 290 -2.04 11.00 8.39
N LEU A 291 -1.96 9.67 8.45
CA LEU A 291 -0.71 8.95 8.18
C LEU A 291 -0.27 9.15 6.72
N GLN A 292 -1.20 9.23 5.78
CA GLN A 292 -0.89 9.48 4.38
C GLN A 292 -0.20 10.82 4.16
N ALA A 293 -0.44 11.84 5.00
CA ALA A 293 0.32 13.09 4.94
C ALA A 293 1.83 12.89 5.13
N LEU A 294 2.25 11.79 5.77
CA LEU A 294 3.65 11.40 5.91
C LEU A 294 4.13 10.50 4.77
N THR A 295 3.25 9.68 4.19
CA THR A 295 3.58 8.62 3.22
C THR A 295 3.24 8.96 1.77
N THR A 296 2.68 10.13 1.50
CA THR A 296 2.46 10.64 0.15
C THR A 296 3.11 12.00 -0.04
N ARG A 297 3.45 12.31 -1.29
CA ARG A 297 3.95 13.62 -1.71
C ARG A 297 3.29 13.98 -3.03
N TYR A 298 3.22 15.27 -3.35
CA TYR A 298 2.82 15.72 -4.68
C TYR A 298 3.88 15.26 -5.68
N PRO A 299 3.48 14.49 -6.70
CA PRO A 299 4.37 14.03 -7.76
C PRO A 299 4.71 15.18 -8.72
N ASP A 300 5.82 15.03 -9.41
CA ASP A 300 6.10 15.80 -10.62
C ASP A 300 5.37 15.20 -11.84
N GLU A 301 5.38 15.92 -12.96
CA GLU A 301 4.70 15.49 -14.19
C GLU A 301 5.22 14.14 -14.67
N SER A 302 6.54 13.93 -14.61
CA SER A 302 7.17 12.69 -15.03
C SER A 302 6.74 11.47 -14.22
N GLN A 303 6.42 11.65 -12.95
CA GLN A 303 5.90 10.60 -12.06
C GLN A 303 4.42 10.31 -12.34
N MET A 304 3.63 11.36 -12.65
CA MET A 304 2.23 11.19 -13.07
C MET A 304 2.13 10.41 -14.39
N GLU A 305 2.99 10.69 -15.37
CA GLU A 305 3.05 9.92 -16.62
C GLU A 305 3.21 8.42 -16.39
N VAL A 306 4.06 8.02 -15.45
CA VAL A 306 4.29 6.61 -15.12
C VAL A 306 3.05 5.99 -14.49
N ALA A 307 2.38 6.68 -13.55
CA ALA A 307 1.16 6.19 -12.93
C ALA A 307 0.02 6.07 -13.97
N ILE A 308 -0.11 7.04 -14.87
CA ILE A 308 -1.05 7.03 -15.98
C ILE A 308 -0.78 5.84 -16.91
N ALA A 309 0.48 5.64 -17.34
CA ALA A 309 0.85 4.53 -18.22
C ALA A 309 0.51 3.16 -17.59
N SER A 310 0.73 3.00 -16.28
CA SER A 310 0.34 1.79 -15.55
C SER A 310 -1.18 1.58 -15.55
N MET A 311 -1.95 2.66 -15.32
CA MET A 311 -3.42 2.61 -15.30
C MET A 311 -3.99 2.33 -16.69
N GLU A 312 -3.48 2.96 -17.72
CA GLU A 312 -3.93 2.76 -19.11
C GLU A 312 -3.71 1.32 -19.58
N GLU A 313 -2.51 0.74 -19.30
CA GLU A 313 -2.26 -0.68 -19.62
C GLU A 313 -3.22 -1.58 -18.84
N LEU A 314 -3.48 -1.29 -17.57
CA LEU A 314 -4.44 -2.06 -16.77
C LEU A 314 -5.84 -2.01 -17.37
N LEU A 315 -6.36 -0.83 -17.69
CA LEU A 315 -7.68 -0.63 -18.29
C LEU A 315 -7.80 -1.36 -19.62
N LYS A 316 -6.78 -1.26 -20.47
CA LYS A 316 -6.71 -2.00 -21.74
C LYS A 316 -6.81 -3.51 -21.54
N ARG A 317 -6.14 -4.07 -20.51
CA ARG A 317 -6.20 -5.52 -20.19
C ARG A 317 -7.54 -5.93 -19.59
N GLU A 318 -8.18 -5.08 -18.83
CA GLU A 318 -9.53 -5.31 -18.29
C GLU A 318 -10.64 -5.13 -19.33
N GLY A 319 -10.32 -4.65 -20.55
CA GLY A 319 -11.29 -4.37 -21.61
C GLY A 319 -12.10 -3.09 -21.35
N GLU A 320 -11.59 -2.18 -20.53
CA GLU A 320 -12.19 -0.89 -20.24
C GLU A 320 -11.50 0.23 -21.03
N SER A 321 -12.28 1.23 -21.47
CA SER A 321 -11.72 2.41 -22.14
C SER A 321 -11.24 3.44 -21.13
N PRO A 322 -10.02 4.00 -21.28
CA PRO A 322 -9.52 5.08 -20.42
C PRO A 322 -10.21 6.43 -20.65
N GLN A 323 -11.01 6.57 -21.72
CA GLN A 323 -11.69 7.84 -22.01
C GLN A 323 -13.09 7.89 -21.43
N PRO A 324 -13.51 9.04 -20.84
CA PRO A 324 -14.92 9.31 -20.68
C PRO A 324 -15.56 9.27 -22.06
N LEU A 325 -16.69 8.59 -22.17
CA LEU A 325 -17.56 8.77 -23.33
C LEU A 325 -17.92 10.27 -23.37
N VAL A 326 -17.19 11.03 -24.12
CA VAL A 326 -17.60 12.38 -24.51
C VAL A 326 -18.87 12.13 -25.31
N ALA A 327 -20.02 12.37 -24.65
CA ALA A 327 -21.27 12.44 -25.38
C ALA A 327 -21.05 13.49 -26.45
N SER A 328 -20.97 13.03 -27.71
CA SER A 328 -20.96 13.89 -28.87
C SER A 328 -22.24 14.74 -28.78
N THR A 329 -22.11 15.94 -28.24
CA THR A 329 -23.03 17.02 -28.53
C THR A 329 -22.69 17.50 -29.93
N ALA A 330 -23.10 16.69 -30.93
CA ALA A 330 -23.16 17.16 -32.30
C ALA A 330 -24.52 17.83 -32.48
N ALA A 331 -24.45 19.08 -32.88
CA ALA A 331 -25.38 19.99 -33.49
C ALA A 331 -26.39 20.68 -32.61
#